data_0598af9b2bcaa42c4b5098ca2bdbf1f1
#
_entry.id   0598af9b2bcaa42c4b5098ca2bdbf1f1
#
_cell.length_a   1.000
_cell.length_b   1.000
_cell.length_c   1.000
_cell.angle_alpha   90.00
_cell.angle_beta   90.00
_cell.angle_gamma   90.00
#
_symmetry.space_group_name_H-M   'P 1'
#
loop_
_entity.id
_entity.type
_entity.pdbx_description
1 polymer ?
#
loop_
_entity_poly.entity_id
_entity_poly.type
_entity_poly.pdbx_seq_one_letter_code
_entity_poly.pdbx_strand_id
1 'polypeptide(L)'
;DDAQLAGSLTASFSEVDDSEIADSDIIGGVTSSGEYSGLSAIALLYPEQFAVCNLIAAPGWSHSPAVYNAMLTACKKINGHWDAFVVADLPLVDSTAQAVDTITKAIAWKKANAFTGERSKVYWPQAVDNLGNVFHLSTLAVVELMRADFSHNSVPMETCGNKAIPVIKQYFGANANNRGFDQQTGKELTQNGISTAVAWGGEWVLWGDHTAAYTYGADVDPRAIFDVSMRMLMHITNDFQ
;
A
#
# COMPACT_ATOMS: atom_id res chain seq x y z
N ASP A 1 34.95 17.07 37.83
CA ASP A 1 34.76 18.33 37.07
C ASP A 1 33.79 18.11 35.89
N ASP A 2 32.52 17.81 36.23
CA ASP A 2 31.46 17.59 35.22
C ASP A 2 30.66 18.87 34.90
N ALA A 3 31.25 20.03 35.10
CA ALA A 3 30.53 21.31 35.00
C ALA A 3 30.72 22.07 33.66
N GLN A 4 31.29 21.46 32.65
CA GLN A 4 31.63 22.18 31.39
C GLN A 4 30.97 21.65 30.11
N LEU A 5 29.88 20.90 30.19
CA LEU A 5 29.11 20.49 29.01
C LEU A 5 27.74 21.19 28.87
N ALA A 6 27.61 22.40 29.47
CA ALA A 6 26.44 23.25 29.29
C ALA A 6 26.59 24.20 28.08
N GLY A 7 27.10 23.70 26.97
CA GLY A 7 27.06 24.39 25.69
C GLY A 7 25.85 23.87 24.89
N SER A 8 24.98 24.78 24.43
CA SER A 8 23.95 24.38 23.46
C SER A 8 24.64 23.91 22.18
N LEU A 9 24.47 22.64 21.83
CA LEU A 9 24.89 22.12 20.55
C LEU A 9 23.82 22.55 19.51
N THR A 10 24.25 23.31 18.51
CA THR A 10 23.40 23.66 17.38
C THR A 10 23.86 22.80 16.20
N ALA A 11 22.94 22.00 15.67
CA ALA A 11 23.14 21.30 14.39
C ALA A 11 22.31 22.00 13.32
N SER A 12 22.87 22.22 12.14
CA SER A 12 22.11 22.58 10.96
C SER A 12 22.11 21.41 10.01
N PHE A 13 20.93 21.07 9.49
CA PHE A 13 20.73 20.00 8.52
C PHE A 13 19.69 20.47 7.51
N SER A 14 19.69 19.82 6.36
CA SER A 14 18.62 19.97 5.36
C SER A 14 17.77 18.73 5.38
N GLU A 15 16.46 18.90 5.43
CA GLU A 15 15.49 17.83 5.26
C GLU A 15 14.59 18.15 4.06
N VAL A 16 13.97 17.13 3.50
CA VAL A 16 12.99 17.32 2.44
C VAL A 16 11.73 17.88 3.09
N ASP A 17 11.25 19.00 2.55
CA ASP A 17 9.93 19.55 2.91
C ASP A 17 8.85 18.79 2.13
N ASP A 18 8.20 17.84 2.80
CA ASP A 18 7.15 17.02 2.20
C ASP A 18 5.87 17.79 1.89
N SER A 19 5.69 18.98 2.48
CA SER A 19 4.56 19.86 2.17
C SER A 19 4.61 20.48 0.77
N GLU A 20 5.80 20.52 0.16
CA GLU A 20 6.00 21.01 -1.21
C GLU A 20 5.82 19.90 -2.26
N ILE A 21 5.70 18.63 -1.84
CA ILE A 21 5.48 17.51 -2.76
C ILE A 21 3.99 17.42 -3.09
N ALA A 22 3.67 17.32 -4.37
CA ALA A 22 2.31 17.16 -4.87
C ALA A 22 2.09 15.78 -5.52
N ASP A 23 0.84 15.40 -5.72
CA ASP A 23 0.48 14.19 -6.48
C ASP A 23 1.17 14.11 -7.83
N SER A 24 1.36 15.26 -8.50
CA SER A 24 2.05 15.36 -9.79
C SER A 24 3.50 14.91 -9.74
N ASP A 25 4.18 15.09 -8.61
CA ASP A 25 5.59 14.70 -8.45
C ASP A 25 5.71 13.19 -8.27
N ILE A 26 4.75 12.59 -7.56
CA ILE A 26 4.65 11.14 -7.41
C ILE A 26 4.26 10.47 -8.74
N ILE A 27 3.28 11.03 -9.45
CA ILE A 27 2.85 10.53 -10.77
C ILE A 27 3.99 10.68 -11.77
N GLY A 28 4.63 11.83 -11.75
CA GLY A 28 5.75 12.15 -12.61
C GLY A 28 5.39 12.18 -14.09
N GLY A 29 6.37 11.94 -14.91
CA GLY A 29 6.23 11.95 -16.36
C GLY A 29 7.59 11.85 -17.06
N VAL A 30 7.57 12.04 -18.38
CA VAL A 30 8.77 12.12 -19.20
C VAL A 30 8.87 13.53 -19.76
N THR A 31 9.98 14.20 -19.49
CA THR A 31 10.23 15.56 -20.00
C THR A 31 10.51 15.55 -21.50
N SER A 32 10.48 16.71 -22.13
CA SER A 32 10.86 16.86 -23.54
C SER A 32 12.35 16.52 -23.81
N SER A 33 13.19 16.56 -22.77
CA SER A 33 14.59 16.10 -22.80
C SER A 33 14.74 14.60 -22.62
N GLY A 34 13.66 13.86 -22.34
CA GLY A 34 13.67 12.41 -22.13
C GLY A 34 13.99 11.99 -20.69
N GLU A 35 13.94 12.90 -19.73
CA GLU A 35 14.12 12.59 -18.31
C GLU A 35 12.84 12.03 -17.70
N TYR A 36 12.97 10.96 -16.95
CA TYR A 36 11.87 10.29 -16.26
C TYR A 36 11.77 10.75 -14.80
N SER A 37 10.55 10.92 -14.31
CA SER A 37 10.27 11.26 -12.91
C SER A 37 9.08 10.48 -12.37
N GLY A 38 8.98 10.36 -11.03
CA GLY A 38 7.89 9.69 -10.36
C GLY A 38 7.66 8.26 -10.84
N LEU A 39 6.40 7.84 -10.98
CA LEU A 39 6.03 6.50 -11.45
C LEU A 39 6.56 6.17 -12.86
N SER A 40 6.81 7.17 -13.70
CA SER A 40 7.35 6.94 -15.04
C SER A 40 8.77 6.34 -15.00
N ALA A 41 9.53 6.59 -13.94
CA ALA A 41 10.89 6.05 -13.76
C ALA A 41 10.90 4.51 -13.62
N ILE A 42 9.76 3.87 -13.38
CA ILE A 42 9.63 2.40 -13.37
C ILE A 42 10.11 1.80 -14.71
N ALA A 43 9.91 2.52 -15.82
CA ALA A 43 10.36 2.08 -17.14
C ALA A 43 11.88 1.97 -17.27
N LEU A 44 12.65 2.62 -16.40
CA LEU A 44 14.13 2.56 -16.39
C LEU A 44 14.68 1.34 -15.65
N LEU A 45 13.88 0.66 -14.83
CA LEU A 45 14.36 -0.45 -14.01
C LEU A 45 14.97 -1.57 -14.84
N TYR A 46 14.32 -1.98 -15.90
CA TYR A 46 14.84 -3.08 -16.72
C TYR A 46 16.04 -2.67 -17.58
N PRO A 47 16.00 -1.58 -18.37
CA PRO A 47 17.15 -1.20 -19.18
C PRO A 47 18.40 -0.81 -18.38
N GLU A 48 18.25 -0.30 -17.16
CA GLU A 48 19.38 0.14 -16.35
C GLU A 48 19.85 -0.89 -15.31
N GLN A 49 18.92 -1.69 -14.76
CA GLN A 49 19.21 -2.59 -13.64
C GLN A 49 18.91 -4.06 -13.95
N PHE A 50 18.34 -4.36 -15.11
CA PHE A 50 17.82 -5.70 -15.46
C PHE A 50 16.82 -6.25 -14.41
N ALA A 51 16.10 -5.35 -13.74
CA ALA A 51 15.14 -5.68 -12.72
C ALA A 51 13.71 -5.51 -13.22
N VAL A 52 12.86 -6.47 -12.93
CA VAL A 52 11.42 -6.43 -13.24
C VAL A 52 10.66 -5.88 -12.03
N CYS A 53 9.80 -4.89 -12.25
CA CYS A 53 8.93 -4.36 -11.21
C CYS A 53 7.72 -5.30 -11.01
N ASN A 54 7.65 -5.97 -9.87
CA ASN A 54 6.55 -6.87 -9.53
C ASN A 54 5.51 -6.23 -8.60
N LEU A 55 5.93 -5.25 -7.78
CA LEU A 55 5.08 -4.53 -6.82
C LEU A 55 5.28 -3.02 -6.96
N ILE A 56 4.18 -2.27 -6.95
CA ILE A 56 4.18 -0.81 -6.93
C ILE A 56 3.45 -0.35 -5.67
N ALA A 57 4.10 0.47 -4.86
CA ALA A 57 3.50 1.10 -3.70
C ALA A 57 3.96 2.56 -3.57
N ALA A 58 3.08 3.41 -3.09
CA ALA A 58 3.36 4.81 -2.77
C ALA A 58 2.75 5.15 -1.39
N PRO A 59 3.33 4.62 -0.29
CA PRO A 59 2.82 4.89 1.05
C PRO A 59 2.79 6.40 1.33
N GLY A 60 1.70 6.88 1.94
CA GLY A 60 1.50 8.31 2.17
C GLY A 60 0.87 9.07 0.97
N TRP A 61 0.90 8.50 -0.23
CA TRP A 61 0.39 9.14 -1.46
C TRP A 61 -0.68 8.31 -2.17
N SER A 62 -0.62 6.99 -2.05
CA SER A 62 -1.52 6.06 -2.75
C SER A 62 -3.00 6.23 -2.39
N HIS A 63 -3.32 6.96 -1.32
CA HIS A 63 -4.69 7.30 -0.94
C HIS A 63 -5.31 8.40 -1.83
N SER A 64 -4.49 9.14 -2.59
CA SER A 64 -5.01 10.05 -3.61
C SER A 64 -5.57 9.26 -4.79
N PRO A 65 -6.82 9.54 -5.24
CA PRO A 65 -7.36 8.90 -6.44
C PRO A 65 -6.53 9.12 -7.70
N ALA A 66 -5.87 10.27 -7.82
CA ALA A 66 -5.00 10.57 -8.96
C ALA A 66 -3.76 9.66 -8.96
N VAL A 67 -3.08 9.56 -7.82
CA VAL A 67 -1.90 8.69 -7.65
C VAL A 67 -2.29 7.22 -7.82
N TYR A 68 -3.37 6.76 -7.19
CA TYR A 68 -3.85 5.40 -7.32
C TYR A 68 -4.13 5.00 -8.78
N ASN A 69 -4.84 5.86 -9.53
CA ASN A 69 -5.11 5.61 -10.95
C ASN A 69 -3.83 5.63 -11.80
N ALA A 70 -2.87 6.50 -11.47
CA ALA A 70 -1.56 6.50 -12.12
C ALA A 70 -0.80 5.20 -11.85
N MET A 71 -0.81 4.68 -10.60
CA MET A 71 -0.23 3.39 -10.25
C MET A 71 -0.89 2.24 -11.03
N LEU A 72 -2.23 2.23 -11.15
CA LEU A 72 -2.98 1.23 -11.93
C LEU A 72 -2.69 1.32 -13.44
N THR A 73 -2.25 2.47 -13.91
CA THR A 73 -1.82 2.65 -15.31
C THR A 73 -0.38 2.18 -15.48
N ALA A 74 0.51 2.62 -14.59
CA ALA A 74 1.92 2.28 -14.61
C ALA A 74 2.20 0.77 -14.39
N CYS A 75 1.28 0.05 -13.71
CA CYS A 75 1.45 -1.38 -13.44
C CYS A 75 1.19 -2.29 -14.64
N LYS A 76 0.78 -1.74 -15.79
CA LYS A 76 0.39 -2.52 -16.95
C LYS A 76 1.40 -2.36 -18.08
N LYS A 77 1.85 -3.49 -18.63
CA LYS A 77 2.71 -3.49 -19.81
C LYS A 77 3.96 -2.61 -19.65
N ILE A 78 4.61 -2.67 -18.49
CA ILE A 78 5.88 -1.98 -18.24
C ILE A 78 6.87 -2.40 -19.33
N ASN A 79 7.47 -1.42 -20.01
CA ASN A 79 8.33 -1.66 -21.17
C ASN A 79 7.66 -2.50 -22.29
N GLY A 80 6.32 -2.47 -22.37
CA GLY A 80 5.53 -3.22 -23.35
C GLY A 80 5.34 -4.69 -23.03
N HIS A 81 5.85 -5.17 -21.88
CA HIS A 81 5.91 -6.58 -21.54
C HIS A 81 5.34 -6.90 -20.14
N TRP A 82 5.94 -6.37 -19.07
CA TRP A 82 5.68 -6.80 -17.70
C TRP A 82 4.48 -6.13 -17.05
N ASP A 83 3.81 -6.90 -16.20
CA ASP A 83 2.74 -6.42 -15.34
C ASP A 83 3.19 -6.43 -13.87
N ALA A 84 2.78 -5.44 -13.10
CA ALA A 84 3.04 -5.32 -11.66
C ALA A 84 1.74 -5.25 -10.85
N PHE A 85 1.82 -5.60 -9.56
CA PHE A 85 0.71 -5.53 -8.63
C PHE A 85 0.80 -4.27 -7.75
N VAL A 86 -0.31 -3.57 -7.58
CA VAL A 86 -0.38 -2.32 -6.82
C VAL A 86 -0.79 -2.58 -5.37
N VAL A 87 -0.09 -1.98 -4.43
CA VAL A 87 -0.44 -1.98 -3.00
C VAL A 87 -0.66 -0.54 -2.56
N ALA A 88 -1.85 -0.23 -2.08
CA ALA A 88 -2.27 1.14 -1.76
C ALA A 88 -2.98 1.23 -0.42
N ASP A 89 -3.18 2.44 0.08
CA ASP A 89 -3.93 2.72 1.30
C ASP A 89 -5.17 3.56 0.99
N LEU A 90 -6.18 3.45 1.84
CA LEU A 90 -7.26 4.43 1.90
C LEU A 90 -6.90 5.54 2.90
N PRO A 91 -7.44 6.75 2.72
CA PRO A 91 -7.12 7.87 3.61
C PRO A 91 -7.74 7.72 4.99
N LEU A 92 -7.17 8.42 5.97
CA LEU A 92 -7.80 8.67 7.27
C LEU A 92 -8.58 9.99 7.28
N VAL A 93 -8.28 10.86 6.33
CA VAL A 93 -8.97 12.14 6.11
C VAL A 93 -9.12 12.31 4.60
N ASP A 94 -10.31 12.65 4.15
CA ASP A 94 -10.57 12.85 2.73
C ASP A 94 -10.13 14.24 2.24
N SER A 95 -10.24 14.49 0.95
CA SER A 95 -9.85 15.77 0.32
C SER A 95 -10.67 16.97 0.79
N THR A 96 -11.78 16.74 1.51
CA THR A 96 -12.62 17.80 2.10
C THR A 96 -12.36 17.97 3.61
N ALA A 97 -11.27 17.42 4.13
CA ALA A 97 -10.89 17.38 5.54
C ALA A 97 -11.90 16.62 6.44
N GLN A 98 -12.71 15.72 5.87
CA GLN A 98 -13.60 14.87 6.64
C GLN A 98 -12.88 13.59 7.08
N ALA A 99 -13.04 13.22 8.35
CA ALA A 99 -12.43 12.01 8.90
C ALA A 99 -13.03 10.75 8.28
N VAL A 100 -12.17 9.84 7.82
CA VAL A 100 -12.48 8.47 7.38
C VAL A 100 -12.05 7.52 8.51
N ASP A 101 -12.77 7.58 9.62
CA ASP A 101 -12.40 6.98 10.91
C ASP A 101 -13.30 5.81 11.33
N THR A 102 -14.21 5.40 10.45
CA THR A 102 -15.09 4.23 10.66
C THR A 102 -15.09 3.32 9.43
N ILE A 103 -15.41 2.05 9.64
CA ILE A 103 -15.54 1.03 8.59
C ILE A 103 -16.50 1.50 7.50
N THR A 104 -17.69 1.97 7.92
CA THR A 104 -18.72 2.46 6.99
C THR A 104 -18.20 3.59 6.11
N LYS A 105 -17.47 4.56 6.70
CA LYS A 105 -16.87 5.67 5.94
C LYS A 105 -15.77 5.18 5.00
N ALA A 106 -14.91 4.26 5.44
CA ALA A 106 -13.86 3.69 4.60
C ALA A 106 -14.43 2.95 3.39
N ILE A 107 -15.47 2.13 3.58
CA ILE A 107 -16.18 1.44 2.50
C ILE A 107 -16.86 2.44 1.55
N ALA A 108 -17.55 3.43 2.09
CA ALA A 108 -18.21 4.47 1.28
C ALA A 108 -17.19 5.28 0.46
N TRP A 109 -16.08 5.68 1.10
CA TRP A 109 -15.02 6.43 0.43
C TRP A 109 -14.37 5.62 -0.69
N LYS A 110 -14.03 4.34 -0.44
CA LYS A 110 -13.49 3.42 -1.43
C LYS A 110 -14.37 3.34 -2.67
N LYS A 111 -15.68 3.16 -2.47
CA LYS A 111 -16.66 3.06 -3.56
C LYS A 111 -16.77 4.38 -4.34
N ALA A 112 -16.88 5.51 -3.63
CA ALA A 112 -17.02 6.83 -4.24
C ALA A 112 -15.80 7.22 -5.10
N ASN A 113 -14.60 6.76 -4.73
CA ASN A 113 -13.34 7.08 -5.40
C ASN A 113 -12.82 5.95 -6.31
N ALA A 114 -13.64 4.92 -6.57
CA ALA A 114 -13.34 3.82 -7.49
C ALA A 114 -12.03 3.07 -7.20
N PHE A 115 -11.72 2.83 -5.92
CA PHE A 115 -10.57 1.99 -5.53
C PHE A 115 -10.92 0.51 -5.71
N THR A 116 -11.07 0.09 -6.96
CA THR A 116 -11.58 -1.22 -7.36
C THR A 116 -10.69 -1.93 -8.40
N GLY A 117 -9.40 -1.63 -8.42
CA GLY A 117 -8.46 -2.23 -9.36
C GLY A 117 -8.28 -3.73 -9.09
N GLU A 118 -8.44 -4.58 -10.12
CA GLU A 118 -8.21 -6.02 -10.03
C GLU A 118 -6.75 -6.38 -9.72
N ARG A 119 -5.83 -5.56 -10.21
CA ARG A 119 -4.38 -5.72 -9.99
C ARG A 119 -3.91 -4.90 -8.80
N SER A 120 -4.77 -4.74 -7.80
CA SER A 120 -4.41 -3.98 -6.61
C SER A 120 -5.00 -4.55 -5.34
N LYS A 121 -4.36 -4.21 -4.25
CA LYS A 121 -4.82 -4.47 -2.88
C LYS A 121 -4.78 -3.17 -2.10
N VAL A 122 -5.86 -2.87 -1.38
CA VAL A 122 -5.97 -1.64 -0.60
C VAL A 122 -6.10 -1.92 0.87
N TYR A 123 -5.48 -1.08 1.69
CA TYR A 123 -5.39 -1.22 3.14
C TYR A 123 -6.02 -0.04 3.85
N TRP A 124 -6.60 -0.32 5.02
CA TRP A 124 -7.10 0.67 5.96
C TRP A 124 -7.28 0.01 7.35
N PRO A 125 -7.04 0.72 8.47
CA PRO A 125 -6.44 2.05 8.60
C PRO A 125 -4.91 2.00 8.61
N GLN A 126 -4.24 2.93 9.26
CA GLN A 126 -2.81 2.87 9.58
C GLN A 126 -2.60 2.06 10.88
N ALA A 127 -1.34 1.81 11.24
CA ALA A 127 -0.97 1.09 12.45
C ALA A 127 0.21 1.74 13.18
N VAL A 128 0.37 1.45 14.46
CA VAL A 128 1.40 2.04 15.33
C VAL A 128 2.25 0.93 15.92
N ASP A 129 3.57 1.12 15.90
CA ASP A 129 4.51 0.24 16.57
C ASP A 129 4.68 0.56 18.07
N ASN A 130 5.54 -0.17 18.76
CA ASN A 130 5.84 0.01 20.17
C ASN A 130 6.66 1.28 20.47
N LEU A 131 7.21 1.95 19.48
CA LEU A 131 7.93 3.22 19.60
C LEU A 131 7.03 4.43 19.34
N GLY A 132 5.77 4.18 18.91
CA GLY A 132 4.82 5.24 18.58
C GLY A 132 4.88 5.70 17.13
N ASN A 133 5.66 5.05 16.27
CA ASN A 133 5.71 5.38 14.85
C ASN A 133 4.43 4.90 14.16
N VAL A 134 3.86 5.74 13.31
CA VAL A 134 2.67 5.45 12.52
C VAL A 134 3.09 4.95 11.15
N PHE A 135 2.57 3.78 10.76
CA PHE A 135 2.85 3.16 9.46
C PHE A 135 1.59 3.03 8.62
N HIS A 136 1.71 3.28 7.34
CA HIS A 136 0.76 2.82 6.36
C HIS A 136 0.80 1.29 6.29
N LEU A 137 -0.37 0.63 6.30
CA LEU A 137 -0.41 -0.83 6.23
C LEU A 137 0.11 -1.36 4.90
N SER A 138 0.02 -0.58 3.82
CA SER A 138 0.64 -0.94 2.54
C SER A 138 2.15 -1.17 2.65
N THR A 139 2.86 -0.36 3.45
CA THR A 139 4.29 -0.53 3.70
C THR A 139 4.60 -1.89 4.32
N LEU A 140 3.86 -2.25 5.38
CA LEU A 140 4.04 -3.53 6.06
C LEU A 140 3.64 -4.69 5.15
N ALA A 141 2.57 -4.52 4.37
CA ALA A 141 2.10 -5.53 3.44
C ALA A 141 3.10 -5.83 2.32
N VAL A 142 3.73 -4.80 1.74
CA VAL A 142 4.78 -4.99 0.72
C VAL A 142 5.94 -5.80 1.28
N VAL A 143 6.39 -5.51 2.51
CA VAL A 143 7.45 -6.28 3.17
C VAL A 143 7.05 -7.75 3.33
N GLU A 144 5.83 -8.03 3.80
CA GLU A 144 5.38 -9.40 3.99
C GLU A 144 5.10 -10.13 2.67
N LEU A 145 4.62 -9.44 1.62
CA LEU A 145 4.51 -10.00 0.27
C LEU A 145 5.89 -10.38 -0.29
N MET A 146 6.86 -9.48 -0.16
CA MET A 146 8.24 -9.75 -0.61
C MET A 146 8.89 -10.90 0.15
N ARG A 147 8.67 -11.00 1.47
CA ARG A 147 9.16 -12.12 2.27
C ARG A 147 8.53 -13.45 1.85
N ALA A 148 7.22 -13.46 1.62
CA ALA A 148 6.50 -14.64 1.14
C ALA A 148 7.02 -15.08 -0.22
N ASP A 149 7.15 -14.16 -1.17
CA ASP A 149 7.68 -14.47 -2.51
C ASP A 149 9.11 -14.97 -2.44
N PHE A 150 9.99 -14.32 -1.66
CA PHE A 150 11.37 -14.75 -1.49
C PHE A 150 11.48 -16.19 -0.93
N SER A 151 10.59 -16.56 -0.01
CA SER A 151 10.56 -17.94 0.53
C SER A 151 10.16 -19.00 -0.50
N HIS A 152 9.56 -18.57 -1.62
CA HIS A 152 9.11 -19.42 -2.73
C HIS A 152 9.89 -19.16 -4.03
N ASN A 153 11.16 -18.79 -3.96
CA ASN A 153 12.01 -18.48 -5.12
C ASN A 153 11.43 -17.36 -6.01
N SER A 154 10.88 -16.32 -5.38
CA SER A 154 10.23 -15.16 -6.03
C SER A 154 8.92 -15.48 -6.76
N VAL A 155 8.33 -16.66 -6.52
CA VAL A 155 7.00 -17.01 -7.04
C VAL A 155 5.92 -16.59 -6.04
N PRO A 156 4.89 -15.84 -6.42
CA PRO A 156 3.84 -15.35 -5.53
C PRO A 156 2.83 -16.45 -5.18
N MET A 157 3.21 -17.38 -4.33
CA MET A 157 2.41 -18.55 -3.93
C MET A 157 1.56 -18.31 -2.68
N GLU A 158 1.82 -17.24 -1.93
CA GLU A 158 1.11 -16.92 -0.70
C GLU A 158 0.59 -15.48 -0.71
N THR A 159 -0.52 -15.26 0.00
CA THR A 159 -0.96 -13.92 0.40
C THR A 159 -0.17 -13.45 1.63
N CYS A 160 -0.14 -12.14 1.88
CA CYS A 160 0.34 -11.60 3.15
C CYS A 160 -0.71 -11.70 4.28
N GLY A 161 -1.91 -12.19 4.00
CA GLY A 161 -2.93 -12.45 5.02
C GLY A 161 -2.42 -13.41 6.10
N ASN A 162 -2.76 -13.14 7.36
CA ASN A 162 -2.33 -13.89 8.54
C ASN A 162 -0.81 -13.87 8.81
N LYS A 163 -0.06 -12.92 8.22
CA LYS A 163 1.35 -12.70 8.54
C LYS A 163 1.46 -11.70 9.69
N ALA A 164 2.29 -12.04 10.70
CA ALA A 164 2.52 -11.18 11.86
C ALA A 164 3.25 -9.90 11.46
N ILE A 165 2.84 -8.77 12.04
CA ILE A 165 3.44 -7.46 11.82
C ILE A 165 3.82 -6.81 13.16
N PRO A 166 4.90 -6.01 13.23
CA PRO A 166 5.43 -5.45 14.45
C PRO A 166 4.68 -4.19 14.92
N VAL A 167 3.36 -4.30 15.09
CA VAL A 167 2.51 -3.19 15.54
C VAL A 167 1.78 -3.55 16.82
N ILE A 168 1.33 -2.55 17.57
CA ILE A 168 0.64 -2.73 18.85
C ILE A 168 -0.82 -2.28 18.83
N LYS A 169 -1.20 -1.47 17.84
CA LYS A 169 -2.59 -0.99 17.66
C LYS A 169 -2.80 -0.43 16.26
N GLN A 170 -4.06 -0.29 15.89
CA GLN A 170 -4.47 0.47 14.71
C GLN A 170 -4.52 1.96 15.02
N TYR A 171 -4.43 2.78 13.96
CA TYR A 171 -4.46 4.24 14.03
C TYR A 171 -5.46 4.79 13.01
N PHE A 172 -6.44 5.54 13.53
CA PHE A 172 -7.54 6.12 12.76
C PHE A 172 -7.47 7.65 12.66
N GLY A 173 -6.34 8.24 13.07
CA GLY A 173 -6.13 9.67 13.18
C GLY A 173 -5.93 10.12 14.63
N ALA A 174 -5.38 11.31 14.81
CA ALA A 174 -4.99 11.83 16.13
C ALA A 174 -6.17 11.97 17.12
N ASN A 175 -7.36 12.28 16.60
CA ASN A 175 -8.56 12.51 17.41
C ASN A 175 -9.53 11.32 17.42
N ALA A 176 -9.18 10.22 16.78
CA ALA A 176 -10.04 9.05 16.68
C ALA A 176 -9.87 8.13 17.90
N ASN A 177 -10.91 7.35 18.19
CA ASN A 177 -10.85 6.31 19.18
C ASN A 177 -10.13 5.08 18.57
N ASN A 178 -8.81 5.02 18.76
CA ASN A 178 -7.92 4.00 18.19
C ASN A 178 -8.17 2.63 18.86
N ARG A 179 -9.20 1.93 18.41
CA ARG A 179 -9.55 0.57 18.83
C ARG A 179 -9.00 -0.43 17.83
N GLY A 180 -8.54 -1.57 18.33
CA GLY A 180 -8.19 -2.69 17.49
C GLY A 180 -9.41 -3.39 16.92
N PHE A 181 -9.28 -3.99 15.74
CA PHE A 181 -10.28 -4.87 15.16
C PHE A 181 -10.04 -6.32 15.60
N ASP A 182 -11.11 -7.01 15.84
CA ASP A 182 -11.16 -8.46 15.85
C ASP A 182 -11.42 -9.01 14.44
N GLN A 183 -11.43 -10.32 14.31
CA GLN A 183 -11.69 -10.96 13.03
C GLN A 183 -13.06 -10.63 12.44
N GLN A 184 -14.10 -10.52 13.28
CA GLN A 184 -15.45 -10.25 12.80
C GLN A 184 -15.54 -8.84 12.22
N THR A 185 -14.93 -7.88 12.89
CA THR A 185 -14.84 -6.50 12.43
C THR A 185 -13.98 -6.39 11.16
N GLY A 186 -12.86 -7.10 11.11
CA GLY A 186 -12.01 -7.18 9.92
C GLY A 186 -12.73 -7.83 8.72
N LYS A 187 -13.65 -8.76 8.94
CA LYS A 187 -14.43 -9.41 7.89
C LYS A 187 -15.30 -8.43 7.10
N GLU A 188 -15.89 -7.43 7.74
CA GLU A 188 -16.70 -6.42 7.04
C GLU A 188 -15.85 -5.64 6.01
N LEU A 189 -14.63 -5.30 6.37
CA LEU A 189 -13.68 -4.65 5.45
C LEU A 189 -13.31 -5.58 4.30
N THR A 190 -12.92 -6.82 4.59
CA THR A 190 -12.47 -7.77 3.55
C THR A 190 -13.58 -8.15 2.59
N GLN A 191 -14.84 -8.20 3.04
CA GLN A 191 -16.00 -8.38 2.17
C GLN A 191 -16.20 -7.23 1.17
N ASN A 192 -15.55 -6.09 1.38
CA ASN A 192 -15.56 -4.95 0.48
C ASN A 192 -14.19 -4.73 -0.19
N GLY A 193 -13.32 -5.75 -0.21
CA GLY A 193 -12.00 -5.68 -0.84
C GLY A 193 -11.07 -4.68 -0.18
N ILE A 194 -11.19 -4.49 1.14
CA ILE A 194 -10.29 -3.68 1.96
C ILE A 194 -9.56 -4.61 2.92
N SER A 195 -8.25 -4.65 2.83
CA SER A 195 -7.41 -5.38 3.79
C SER A 195 -7.10 -4.50 5.00
N THR A 196 -6.82 -5.15 6.12
CA THR A 196 -6.59 -4.47 7.41
C THR A 196 -5.56 -5.22 8.24
N ALA A 197 -5.42 -4.84 9.49
CA ALA A 197 -4.73 -5.63 10.52
C ALA A 197 -5.72 -5.99 11.62
N VAL A 198 -5.57 -7.17 12.22
CA VAL A 198 -6.38 -7.62 13.36
C VAL A 198 -5.50 -8.22 14.43
N ALA A 199 -5.95 -8.18 15.67
CA ALA A 199 -5.33 -8.92 16.77
C ALA A 199 -5.79 -10.40 16.69
N TRP A 200 -4.84 -11.31 16.48
CA TRP A 200 -5.11 -12.73 16.34
C TRP A 200 -3.96 -13.58 16.92
N GLY A 201 -4.30 -14.60 17.71
CA GLY A 201 -3.30 -15.53 18.25
C GLY A 201 -2.29 -14.90 19.21
N GLY A 202 -2.59 -13.73 19.79
CA GLY A 202 -1.67 -12.97 20.65
C GLY A 202 -0.75 -12.01 19.91
N GLU A 203 -0.89 -11.89 18.60
CA GLU A 203 -0.11 -11.01 17.73
C GLU A 203 -1.02 -10.12 16.89
N TRP A 204 -0.45 -9.10 16.28
CA TRP A 204 -1.10 -8.35 15.21
C TRP A 204 -0.72 -8.96 13.87
N VAL A 205 -1.72 -9.28 13.07
CA VAL A 205 -1.53 -9.89 11.75
C VAL A 205 -2.20 -9.06 10.67
N LEU A 206 -1.64 -9.07 9.47
CA LEU A 206 -2.33 -8.58 8.28
C LEU A 206 -3.56 -9.44 8.01
N TRP A 207 -4.66 -8.82 7.60
CA TRP A 207 -5.95 -9.48 7.41
C TRP A 207 -6.57 -9.11 6.08
N GLY A 208 -6.87 -10.13 5.28
CA GLY A 208 -7.46 -10.01 3.95
C GLY A 208 -6.55 -10.61 2.87
N ASP A 209 -7.17 -11.33 1.96
CA ASP A 209 -6.57 -12.05 0.84
C ASP A 209 -7.19 -11.66 -0.51
N HIS A 210 -8.14 -10.71 -0.50
CA HIS A 210 -8.83 -10.27 -1.69
C HIS A 210 -8.14 -9.08 -2.36
N THR A 211 -8.37 -8.95 -3.67
CA THR A 211 -8.02 -7.72 -4.40
C THR A 211 -8.99 -6.58 -4.09
N ALA A 212 -8.62 -5.37 -4.49
CA ALA A 212 -9.49 -4.20 -4.32
C ALA A 212 -10.78 -4.28 -5.16
N ALA A 213 -10.83 -5.09 -6.21
CA ALA A 213 -12.03 -5.32 -7.02
C ALA A 213 -13.11 -6.12 -6.29
N TYR A 214 -12.74 -6.91 -5.28
CA TYR A 214 -13.67 -7.79 -4.59
C TYR A 214 -14.77 -7.02 -3.85
N THR A 215 -16.00 -7.49 -4.01
CA THR A 215 -17.16 -7.10 -3.21
C THR A 215 -18.04 -8.32 -3.01
N TYR A 216 -18.35 -8.63 -1.76
CA TYR A 216 -19.17 -9.80 -1.42
C TYR A 216 -20.53 -9.76 -2.14
N GLY A 217 -20.88 -10.86 -2.81
CA GLY A 217 -22.13 -10.98 -3.56
C GLY A 217 -22.15 -10.27 -4.92
N ALA A 218 -21.07 -9.60 -5.33
CA ALA A 218 -20.95 -9.07 -6.68
C ALA A 218 -20.33 -10.11 -7.64
N ASP A 219 -20.64 -9.98 -8.93
CA ASP A 219 -20.00 -10.75 -9.99
C ASP A 219 -18.62 -10.16 -10.26
N VAL A 220 -17.58 -10.83 -9.78
CA VAL A 220 -16.17 -10.44 -9.94
C VAL A 220 -15.47 -11.57 -10.66
N ASP A 221 -14.58 -11.25 -11.59
CA ASP A 221 -13.74 -12.26 -12.25
C ASP A 221 -13.06 -13.14 -11.19
N PRO A 222 -13.25 -14.47 -11.23
CA PRO A 222 -12.65 -15.39 -10.25
C PRO A 222 -11.13 -15.24 -10.11
N ARG A 223 -10.44 -14.81 -11.15
CA ARG A 223 -9.00 -14.55 -11.14
C ARG A 223 -8.62 -13.31 -10.34
N ALA A 224 -9.54 -12.35 -10.27
CA ALA A 224 -9.37 -11.09 -9.55
C ALA A 224 -9.89 -11.13 -8.10
N ILE A 225 -10.49 -12.25 -7.66
CA ILE A 225 -10.99 -12.36 -6.28
C ILE A 225 -9.83 -12.33 -5.28
N PHE A 226 -8.83 -13.18 -5.48
CA PHE A 226 -7.71 -13.33 -4.56
C PHE A 226 -6.45 -12.65 -5.10
N ASP A 227 -5.72 -11.96 -4.20
CA ASP A 227 -4.46 -11.30 -4.53
C ASP A 227 -3.41 -12.29 -5.06
N VAL A 228 -3.29 -13.45 -4.42
CA VAL A 228 -2.36 -14.51 -4.83
C VAL A 228 -2.68 -15.04 -6.23
N SER A 229 -3.95 -15.23 -6.57
CA SER A 229 -4.36 -15.71 -7.89
C SER A 229 -4.02 -14.69 -8.98
N MET A 230 -4.27 -13.41 -8.73
CA MET A 230 -3.94 -12.34 -9.66
C MET A 230 -2.42 -12.20 -9.82
N ARG A 231 -1.68 -12.20 -8.73
CA ARG A 231 -0.21 -12.09 -8.75
C ARG A 231 0.44 -13.30 -9.44
N MET A 232 -0.08 -14.51 -9.22
CA MET A 232 0.38 -15.70 -9.91
C MET A 232 0.10 -15.62 -11.41
N LEU A 233 -1.09 -15.16 -11.81
CA LEU A 233 -1.42 -14.95 -13.22
C LEU A 233 -0.45 -13.98 -13.88
N MET A 234 -0.14 -12.86 -13.21
CA MET A 234 0.81 -11.86 -13.70
C MET A 234 2.23 -12.44 -13.79
N HIS A 235 2.67 -13.19 -12.80
CA HIS A 235 3.97 -13.87 -12.79
C HIS A 235 4.11 -14.82 -13.99
N ILE A 236 3.12 -15.69 -14.20
CA ILE A 236 3.10 -16.60 -15.36
C ILE A 236 3.10 -15.79 -16.67
N THR A 237 2.31 -14.73 -16.77
CA THR A 237 2.26 -13.90 -17.97
C THR A 237 3.59 -13.21 -18.24
N ASN A 238 4.26 -12.75 -17.19
CA ASN A 238 5.57 -12.09 -17.31
C ASN A 238 6.68 -13.07 -17.76
N ASP A 239 6.59 -14.33 -17.36
CA ASP A 239 7.62 -15.34 -17.67
C ASP A 239 7.45 -15.97 -19.07
N PHE A 240 6.22 -15.97 -19.62
CA PHE A 240 5.90 -16.71 -20.85
C PHE A 240 5.60 -15.82 -22.08
N GLN A 241 5.89 -14.52 -22.02
CA GLN A 241 5.70 -13.62 -23.18
C GLN A 241 6.97 -13.39 -24.00
#